data_fc128ce3026df825b9fa075e5002ad50
#
_entry.id   fc128ce3026df825b9fa075e5002ad50
#
_cell.length_a   1.000
_cell.length_b   1.000
_cell.length_c   1.000
_cell.angle_alpha   90.00
_cell.angle_beta   90.00
_cell.angle_gamma   90.00
#
_symmetry.space_group_name_H-M   'P 1'
#
loop_
_entity.id
_entity.type
_entity.pdbx_description
1 polymer ?
#
loop_
_entity_poly.entity_id
_entity_poly.type
_entity_poly.pdbx_seq_one_letter_code
_entity_poly.pdbx_strand_id
1 'polypeptide(L)'
;MSGTLSHLEPVPDDVPRRSRASAVAPQTSRKRMSALERREQLIRVGKTLFASKGFESVTVEEIAAKANVSKPVVYEHFGGGDLDGKGYGAKEALYAVIVDREIATLLHVIEDALDGNHPRTMLEQAALGLLTYIEDNSEGFNILVRDSPVGMTSGSFSSLITDIAIRVQHLLASEFRRRKLNPKLAPLYAQMLVGMVALTGQWWLETRKPSKDEVAAHLVNLAWNGLAGLETKPTLRTKPE
;
A
#
# COMPACT_ATOMS: atom_id res chain seq x y z
N MET A 1 -108.94 -19.77 -3.49
CA MET A 1 -108.77 -21.11 -4.10
C MET A 1 -107.31 -21.35 -4.27
N SER A 2 -106.85 -22.23 -3.49
CA SER A 2 -106.03 -23.37 -3.83
C SER A 2 -104.85 -23.02 -4.75
N GLY A 3 -103.65 -23.31 -4.48
CA GLY A 3 -103.01 -24.31 -3.73
C GLY A 3 -101.55 -24.39 -4.10
N THR A 4 -100.95 -25.06 -3.32
CA THR A 4 -99.86 -26.01 -3.48
C THR A 4 -98.40 -25.56 -3.27
N LEU A 5 -97.92 -26.01 -2.19
CA LEU A 5 -96.52 -26.17 -1.79
C LEU A 5 -95.74 -26.97 -2.82
N SER A 6 -94.47 -26.61 -3.08
CA SER A 6 -93.52 -27.55 -3.58
C SER A 6 -92.14 -27.31 -2.95
N HIS A 7 -91.54 -28.38 -2.50
CA HIS A 7 -90.29 -28.61 -1.79
C HIS A 7 -89.11 -27.92 -2.44
N LEU A 8 -88.25 -27.31 -1.63
CA LEU A 8 -86.83 -27.02 -1.95
C LEU A 8 -85.94 -27.84 -1.00
N GLU A 9 -85.21 -28.75 -1.62
CA GLU A 9 -84.09 -29.49 -0.96
C GLU A 9 -82.91 -28.55 -0.73
N PRO A 10 -82.12 -28.77 0.31
CA PRO A 10 -80.95 -28.00 0.62
C PRO A 10 -79.73 -28.44 -0.24
N VAL A 11 -79.04 -27.48 -0.87
CA VAL A 11 -77.76 -27.62 -1.57
C VAL A 11 -76.62 -27.65 -0.54
N PRO A 12 -75.66 -28.57 -0.63
CA PRO A 12 -74.52 -28.57 0.28
C PRO A 12 -73.48 -27.52 -0.16
N ASP A 13 -73.11 -26.68 0.84
CA ASP A 13 -71.95 -25.76 0.78
C ASP A 13 -70.66 -26.60 0.92
N ASP A 14 -69.97 -26.79 -0.19
CA ASP A 14 -68.58 -27.22 -0.18
C ASP A 14 -67.73 -26.39 -1.12
N VAL A 15 -67.22 -25.24 -0.60
CA VAL A 15 -66.26 -24.41 -1.28
C VAL A 15 -64.91 -24.56 -0.56
N PRO A 16 -63.87 -25.15 -1.19
CA PRO A 16 -62.57 -25.24 -0.56
C PRO A 16 -61.94 -23.87 -0.43
N ARG A 17 -61.70 -23.40 0.79
CA ARG A 17 -60.90 -22.24 1.11
C ARG A 17 -59.47 -22.46 0.59
N ARG A 18 -59.12 -21.82 -0.49
CA ARG A 18 -57.73 -21.68 -0.94
C ARG A 18 -56.95 -20.94 0.14
N SER A 19 -56.13 -21.64 0.87
CA SER A 19 -55.09 -21.08 1.70
C SER A 19 -54.10 -20.30 0.81
N ARG A 20 -54.06 -18.97 0.97
CA ARG A 20 -52.96 -18.16 0.48
C ARG A 20 -51.71 -18.55 1.23
N ALA A 21 -50.91 -19.47 0.69
CA ALA A 21 -49.54 -19.63 1.07
C ALA A 21 -48.80 -18.35 0.69
N SER A 22 -48.53 -17.50 1.67
CA SER A 22 -47.58 -16.42 1.54
C SER A 22 -46.19 -17.05 1.26
N ALA A 23 -45.80 -17.01 0.01
CA ALA A 23 -44.41 -17.30 -0.35
C ALA A 23 -43.53 -16.19 0.27
N VAL A 24 -42.99 -16.45 1.45
CA VAL A 24 -41.92 -15.67 2.02
C VAL A 24 -40.71 -15.98 1.14
N ALA A 25 -40.35 -15.03 0.26
CA ALA A 25 -39.11 -15.08 -0.47
C ALA A 25 -37.95 -15.19 0.55
N PRO A 26 -36.95 -16.05 0.32
CA PRO A 26 -35.81 -16.15 1.21
C PRO A 26 -35.11 -14.79 1.19
N GLN A 27 -35.21 -14.04 2.29
CA GLN A 27 -34.36 -12.91 2.55
C GLN A 27 -32.95 -13.49 2.65
N THR A 28 -32.15 -13.34 1.58
CA THR A 28 -30.71 -13.53 1.63
C THR A 28 -30.17 -12.58 2.68
N SER A 29 -29.99 -13.08 3.88
CA SER A 29 -29.31 -12.40 4.98
C SER A 29 -27.94 -11.99 4.44
N ARG A 30 -27.76 -10.71 4.06
CA ARG A 30 -26.44 -10.17 3.79
C ARG A 30 -25.61 -10.41 5.02
N LYS A 31 -24.69 -11.36 4.94
CA LYS A 31 -23.76 -11.71 6.01
C LYS A 31 -23.12 -10.42 6.50
N ARG A 32 -23.38 -10.06 7.75
CA ARG A 32 -22.86 -8.80 8.33
C ARG A 32 -21.35 -8.91 8.35
N MET A 33 -20.68 -7.96 7.69
CA MET A 33 -19.22 -7.91 7.62
C MET A 33 -18.65 -7.82 9.04
N SER A 34 -17.63 -8.61 9.36
CA SER A 34 -16.93 -8.56 10.66
C SER A 34 -16.21 -7.21 10.83
N ALA A 35 -15.85 -6.87 12.07
CA ALA A 35 -15.09 -5.66 12.37
C ALA A 35 -13.74 -5.64 11.64
N LEU A 36 -13.07 -6.79 11.54
CA LEU A 36 -11.81 -6.92 10.83
C LEU A 36 -12.00 -6.67 9.32
N GLU A 37 -12.97 -7.31 8.68
CA GLU A 37 -13.30 -7.12 7.27
C GLU A 37 -13.66 -5.66 6.97
N ARG A 38 -14.38 -5.00 7.88
CA ARG A 38 -14.73 -3.59 7.77
C ARG A 38 -13.51 -2.69 7.85
N ARG A 39 -12.61 -2.96 8.80
CA ARG A 39 -11.34 -2.24 8.92
C ARG A 39 -10.50 -2.35 7.64
N GLU A 40 -10.37 -3.55 7.08
CA GLU A 40 -9.65 -3.79 5.83
C GLU A 40 -10.33 -3.10 4.63
N GLN A 41 -11.66 -3.04 4.60
CA GLN A 41 -12.38 -2.29 3.58
C GLN A 41 -12.06 -0.79 3.66
N LEU A 42 -12.06 -0.21 4.86
CA LEU A 42 -11.74 1.21 5.06
C LEU A 42 -10.30 1.52 4.67
N ILE A 43 -9.36 0.63 4.96
CA ILE A 43 -7.96 0.76 4.55
C ILE A 43 -7.84 0.76 3.02
N ARG A 44 -8.48 -0.17 2.32
CA ARG A 44 -8.47 -0.20 0.84
C ARG A 44 -9.07 1.07 0.23
N VAL A 45 -10.23 1.51 0.74
CA VAL A 45 -10.90 2.74 0.27
C VAL A 45 -10.03 3.97 0.54
N GLY A 46 -9.47 4.09 1.74
CA GLY A 46 -8.56 5.17 2.11
C GLY A 46 -7.33 5.21 1.21
N LYS A 47 -6.71 4.04 0.95
CA LYS A 47 -5.55 3.92 0.07
C LYS A 47 -5.83 4.50 -1.32
N THR A 48 -6.92 4.07 -1.97
CA THR A 48 -7.31 4.58 -3.30
C THR A 48 -7.57 6.09 -3.30
N LEU A 49 -8.26 6.61 -2.27
CA LEU A 49 -8.55 8.04 -2.16
C LEU A 49 -7.28 8.86 -1.93
N PHE A 50 -6.43 8.46 -0.99
CA PHE A 50 -5.18 9.17 -0.70
C PHE A 50 -4.19 9.11 -1.87
N ALA A 51 -4.07 7.97 -2.55
CA ALA A 51 -3.22 7.85 -3.73
C ALA A 51 -3.65 8.79 -4.87
N SER A 52 -4.97 8.92 -5.11
CA SER A 52 -5.49 9.73 -6.21
C SER A 52 -5.55 11.23 -5.92
N LYS A 53 -5.95 11.62 -4.70
CA LYS A 53 -6.21 13.04 -4.33
C LYS A 53 -5.16 13.66 -3.42
N GLY A 54 -4.34 12.85 -2.77
CA GLY A 54 -3.44 13.29 -1.69
C GLY A 54 -4.15 13.41 -0.34
N PHE A 55 -3.37 13.44 0.74
CA PHE A 55 -3.88 13.46 2.12
C PHE A 55 -4.80 14.64 2.39
N GLU A 56 -4.37 15.87 2.04
CA GLU A 56 -5.09 17.09 2.41
C GLU A 56 -6.50 17.17 1.81
N SER A 57 -6.67 16.68 0.57
CA SER A 57 -7.93 16.80 -0.17
C SER A 57 -8.99 15.77 0.21
N VAL A 58 -8.63 14.73 0.97
CA VAL A 58 -9.55 13.66 1.38
C VAL A 58 -10.20 13.98 2.72
N THR A 59 -11.51 13.72 2.85
CA THR A 59 -12.27 13.90 4.09
C THR A 59 -12.79 12.57 4.64
N VAL A 60 -13.09 12.53 5.94
CA VAL A 60 -13.69 11.34 6.59
C VAL A 60 -15.07 11.05 5.99
N GLU A 61 -15.82 12.07 5.61
CA GLU A 61 -17.12 11.98 4.94
C GLU A 61 -16.99 11.25 3.58
N GLU A 62 -15.97 11.59 2.81
CA GLU A 62 -15.71 10.96 1.52
C GLU A 62 -15.29 9.50 1.67
N ILE A 63 -14.43 9.19 2.65
CA ILE A 63 -14.04 7.80 2.98
C ILE A 63 -15.29 6.99 3.35
N ALA A 64 -16.13 7.52 4.25
CA ALA A 64 -17.37 6.86 4.67
C ALA A 64 -18.32 6.60 3.51
N ALA A 65 -18.56 7.63 2.67
CA ALA A 65 -19.41 7.53 1.49
C ALA A 65 -18.89 6.48 0.50
N LYS A 66 -17.60 6.49 0.18
CA LYS A 66 -16.98 5.54 -0.74
C LYS A 66 -16.98 4.10 -0.20
N ALA A 67 -16.86 3.92 1.12
CA ALA A 67 -16.96 2.62 1.80
C ALA A 67 -18.41 2.18 2.03
N ASN A 68 -19.41 3.02 1.70
CA ASN A 68 -20.82 2.79 1.98
C ASN A 68 -21.10 2.51 3.47
N VAL A 69 -20.55 3.35 4.33
CA VAL A 69 -20.74 3.33 5.79
C VAL A 69 -21.08 4.72 6.30
N SER A 70 -21.52 4.82 7.56
CA SER A 70 -21.69 6.11 8.22
C SER A 70 -20.35 6.62 8.78
N LYS A 71 -20.20 7.94 8.91
CA LYS A 71 -19.02 8.58 9.50
C LYS A 71 -18.62 8.02 10.89
N PRO A 72 -19.57 7.77 11.83
CA PRO A 72 -19.25 7.10 13.10
C PRO A 72 -18.51 5.77 12.97
N VAL A 73 -18.80 4.98 11.93
CA VAL A 73 -18.10 3.70 11.69
C VAL A 73 -16.61 3.93 11.39
N VAL A 74 -16.25 4.98 10.66
CA VAL A 74 -14.85 5.33 10.42
C VAL A 74 -14.16 5.68 11.73
N TYR A 75 -14.80 6.47 12.58
CA TYR A 75 -14.29 6.82 13.90
C TYR A 75 -14.20 5.62 14.86
N GLU A 76 -15.12 4.68 14.78
CA GLU A 76 -15.07 3.41 15.56
C GLU A 76 -13.80 2.62 15.26
N HIS A 77 -13.36 2.60 13.99
CA HIS A 77 -12.20 1.83 13.58
C HIS A 77 -10.86 2.57 13.65
N PHE A 78 -10.89 3.90 13.55
CA PHE A 78 -9.67 4.75 13.47
C PHE A 78 -9.72 6.01 14.37
N GLY A 79 -10.86 6.26 15.05
CA GLY A 79 -10.97 7.36 16.02
C GLY A 79 -10.70 6.87 17.43
N GLY A 80 -9.89 7.61 18.20
CA GLY A 80 -9.75 7.36 19.63
C GLY A 80 -8.41 6.80 20.12
N GLY A 81 -7.37 6.89 19.33
CA GLY A 81 -6.00 6.59 19.76
C GLY A 81 -5.27 7.84 20.21
N ASP A 82 -5.44 8.25 21.46
CA ASP A 82 -4.52 9.18 22.11
C ASP A 82 -3.33 8.39 22.63
N LEU A 83 -2.41 8.00 21.74
CA LEU A 83 -1.21 7.28 22.14
C LEU A 83 -0.15 8.21 22.74
N ASP A 84 -0.26 9.56 22.53
CA ASP A 84 0.70 10.56 23.00
C ASP A 84 0.07 11.91 23.39
N GLY A 85 -1.24 11.97 23.75
CA GLY A 85 -1.90 13.24 24.13
C GLY A 85 -2.12 14.24 22.98
N LYS A 86 -1.82 13.83 21.75
CA LYS A 86 -2.11 14.57 20.53
C LYS A 86 -3.14 13.76 19.75
N GLY A 87 -4.42 13.99 20.02
CA GLY A 87 -5.51 13.29 19.36
C GLY A 87 -5.42 13.38 17.84
N TYR A 88 -4.88 12.35 17.20
CA TYR A 88 -4.96 12.24 15.75
C TYR A 88 -6.42 11.96 15.34
N GLY A 89 -6.93 12.70 14.37
CA GLY A 89 -8.24 12.43 13.80
C GLY A 89 -8.28 11.06 13.10
N ALA A 90 -9.48 10.55 12.86
CA ALA A 90 -9.65 9.25 12.20
C ALA A 90 -9.00 9.19 10.80
N LYS A 91 -8.90 10.33 10.11
CA LYS A 91 -8.22 10.43 8.80
C LYS A 91 -6.72 10.22 8.94
N GLU A 92 -6.11 10.87 9.90
CA GLU A 92 -4.69 10.78 10.22
C GLU A 92 -4.30 9.37 10.64
N ALA A 93 -5.09 8.75 11.53
CA ALA A 93 -4.86 7.39 12.00
C ALA A 93 -5.02 6.36 10.87
N LEU A 94 -6.01 6.52 9.99
CA LEU A 94 -6.16 5.67 8.81
C LEU A 94 -4.98 5.84 7.85
N TYR A 95 -4.55 7.08 7.59
CA TYR A 95 -3.41 7.37 6.73
C TYR A 95 -2.13 6.75 7.28
N ALA A 96 -1.85 6.90 8.58
CA ALA A 96 -0.69 6.32 9.24
C ALA A 96 -0.65 4.79 9.07
N VAL A 97 -1.77 4.09 9.30
CA VAL A 97 -1.87 2.64 9.12
C VAL A 97 -1.57 2.24 7.66
N ILE A 98 -2.03 3.03 6.68
CA ILE A 98 -1.75 2.76 5.27
C ILE A 98 -0.27 2.93 4.97
N VAL A 99 0.31 4.07 5.38
CA VAL A 99 1.75 4.36 5.17
C VAL A 99 2.63 3.28 5.82
N ASP A 100 2.35 2.92 7.07
CA ASP A 100 3.12 1.89 7.80
C ASP A 100 3.07 0.53 7.06
N ARG A 101 1.92 0.15 6.51
CA ARG A 101 1.78 -1.09 5.73
C ARG A 101 2.56 -1.06 4.43
N GLU A 102 2.51 0.07 3.72
CA GLU A 102 3.25 0.22 2.46
C GLU A 102 4.77 0.22 2.70
N ILE A 103 5.23 0.89 3.76
CA ILE A 103 6.63 0.87 4.19
C ILE A 103 7.07 -0.56 4.51
N ALA A 104 6.30 -1.27 5.34
CA ALA A 104 6.62 -2.64 5.72
C ALA A 104 6.70 -3.58 4.49
N THR A 105 5.77 -3.41 3.54
CA THR A 105 5.74 -4.20 2.31
C THR A 105 6.97 -3.94 1.45
N LEU A 106 7.31 -2.67 1.20
CA LEU A 106 8.45 -2.32 0.36
C LEU A 106 9.78 -2.68 1.06
N LEU A 107 9.88 -2.45 2.37
CA LEU A 107 11.07 -2.84 3.13
C LEU A 107 11.32 -4.34 3.05
N HIS A 108 10.28 -5.17 3.20
CA HIS A 108 10.39 -6.63 3.07
C HIS A 108 10.90 -7.05 1.68
N VAL A 109 10.36 -6.48 0.60
CA VAL A 109 10.82 -6.72 -0.77
C VAL A 109 12.31 -6.41 -0.93
N ILE A 110 12.78 -5.30 -0.36
CA ILE A 110 14.18 -4.91 -0.46
C ILE A 110 15.07 -5.78 0.46
N GLU A 111 14.61 -6.12 1.65
CA GLU A 111 15.33 -6.99 2.58
C GLU A 111 15.56 -8.38 1.97
N ASP A 112 14.54 -8.98 1.39
CA ASP A 112 14.64 -10.27 0.70
C ASP A 112 15.64 -10.21 -0.48
N ALA A 113 15.62 -9.11 -1.23
CA ALA A 113 16.55 -8.88 -2.33
C ALA A 113 18.01 -8.74 -1.87
N LEU A 114 18.22 -8.22 -0.65
CA LEU A 114 19.54 -8.01 -0.07
C LEU A 114 20.07 -9.20 0.76
N ASP A 115 19.26 -10.25 0.95
CA ASP A 115 19.64 -11.48 1.66
C ASP A 115 20.31 -12.51 0.71
N GLY A 116 21.20 -12.04 -0.14
CA GLY A 116 21.91 -12.86 -1.11
C GLY A 116 23.42 -12.95 -0.83
N ASN A 117 24.09 -13.86 -1.53
CA ASN A 117 25.53 -14.07 -1.38
C ASN A 117 26.38 -13.35 -2.45
N HIS A 118 25.75 -12.87 -3.52
CA HIS A 118 26.46 -12.23 -4.64
C HIS A 118 26.04 -10.77 -4.83
N PRO A 119 26.93 -9.79 -4.62
CA PRO A 119 26.59 -8.37 -4.60
C PRO A 119 25.89 -7.85 -5.86
N ARG A 120 26.26 -8.35 -7.05
CA ARG A 120 25.60 -7.97 -8.30
C ARG A 120 24.17 -8.47 -8.36
N THR A 121 23.93 -9.72 -7.97
CA THR A 121 22.58 -10.31 -7.93
C THR A 121 21.70 -9.59 -6.92
N MET A 122 22.22 -9.22 -5.76
CA MET A 122 21.48 -8.44 -4.76
C MET A 122 21.05 -7.08 -5.32
N LEU A 123 21.93 -6.38 -6.01
CA LEU A 123 21.62 -5.12 -6.67
C LEU A 123 20.54 -5.28 -7.76
N GLU A 124 20.62 -6.33 -8.56
CA GLU A 124 19.66 -6.68 -9.60
C GLU A 124 18.29 -7.00 -9.00
N GLN A 125 18.25 -7.85 -7.99
CA GLN A 125 17.01 -8.21 -7.29
C GLN A 125 16.38 -7.01 -6.57
N ALA A 126 17.17 -6.13 -5.96
CA ALA A 126 16.66 -4.92 -5.33
C ALA A 126 16.04 -3.94 -6.35
N ALA A 127 16.70 -3.74 -7.50
CA ALA A 127 16.17 -2.89 -8.57
C ALA A 127 14.88 -3.48 -9.16
N LEU A 128 14.87 -4.78 -9.49
CA LEU A 128 13.67 -5.47 -9.99
C LEU A 128 12.55 -5.51 -8.96
N GLY A 129 12.88 -5.78 -7.70
CA GLY A 129 11.91 -5.81 -6.60
C GLY A 129 11.19 -4.47 -6.44
N LEU A 130 11.92 -3.34 -6.42
CA LEU A 130 11.33 -2.01 -6.37
C LEU A 130 10.43 -1.74 -7.58
N LEU A 131 10.93 -1.98 -8.80
CA LEU A 131 10.15 -1.72 -10.01
C LEU A 131 8.92 -2.61 -10.13
N THR A 132 9.00 -3.87 -9.68
CA THR A 132 7.85 -4.76 -9.59
C THR A 132 6.83 -4.27 -8.56
N TYR A 133 7.29 -3.86 -7.37
CA TYR A 133 6.41 -3.24 -6.37
C TYR A 133 5.69 -2.00 -6.94
N ILE A 134 6.39 -1.12 -7.67
CA ILE A 134 5.79 0.05 -8.32
C ILE A 134 4.78 -0.34 -9.40
N GLU A 135 5.03 -1.41 -10.15
CA GLU A 135 4.12 -1.92 -11.19
C GLU A 135 2.83 -2.47 -10.58
N ASP A 136 2.95 -3.30 -9.55
CA ASP A 136 1.84 -4.03 -8.95
C ASP A 136 1.08 -3.18 -7.90
N ASN A 137 1.75 -2.18 -7.30
CA ASN A 137 1.23 -1.42 -6.16
C ASN A 137 1.46 0.10 -6.31
N SER A 138 1.14 0.63 -7.48
CA SER A 138 1.35 2.05 -7.81
C SER A 138 0.64 3.02 -6.84
N GLU A 139 -0.56 2.68 -6.35
CA GLU A 139 -1.26 3.48 -5.34
C GLU A 139 -0.45 3.58 -4.04
N GLY A 140 0.09 2.46 -3.57
CA GLY A 140 0.93 2.42 -2.37
C GLY A 140 2.19 3.25 -2.53
N PHE A 141 2.90 3.08 -3.64
CA PHE A 141 4.11 3.85 -3.90
C PHE A 141 3.84 5.35 -4.06
N ASN A 142 2.72 5.73 -4.71
CA ASN A 142 2.29 7.14 -4.78
C ASN A 142 2.09 7.77 -3.40
N ILE A 143 1.51 7.02 -2.44
CA ILE A 143 1.34 7.50 -1.07
C ILE A 143 2.69 7.70 -0.39
N LEU A 144 3.65 6.78 -0.60
CA LEU A 144 4.98 6.86 0.01
C LEU A 144 5.80 8.04 -0.50
N VAL A 145 5.75 8.35 -1.82
CA VAL A 145 6.57 9.41 -2.42
C VAL A 145 5.94 10.81 -2.33
N ARG A 146 4.64 10.90 -2.05
CA ARG A 146 4.01 12.20 -1.76
C ARG A 146 4.39 12.66 -0.37
N ASP A 147 4.55 13.97 -0.21
CA ASP A 147 4.86 14.58 1.07
C ASP A 147 3.84 14.16 2.13
N SER A 148 4.33 13.52 3.18
CA SER A 148 3.53 13.24 4.37
C SER A 148 3.22 14.55 5.09
N PRO A 149 2.04 14.70 5.72
CA PRO A 149 1.71 15.89 6.49
C PRO A 149 2.78 16.19 7.54
N VAL A 150 3.14 17.46 7.66
CA VAL A 150 4.10 17.94 8.67
C VAL A 150 3.62 17.52 10.05
N GLY A 151 4.39 16.68 10.74
CA GLY A 151 4.10 16.22 12.11
C GLY A 151 3.81 14.72 12.27
N MET A 152 3.68 13.94 11.20
CA MET A 152 3.66 12.48 11.27
C MET A 152 5.11 11.97 11.28
N THR A 153 5.66 11.74 12.45
CA THR A 153 7.09 11.48 12.69
C THR A 153 7.52 10.03 12.45
N SER A 154 6.60 9.10 12.29
CA SER A 154 6.90 7.71 11.98
C SER A 154 6.33 7.37 10.60
N GLY A 155 7.19 6.91 9.70
CA GLY A 155 6.76 6.39 8.41
C GLY A 155 6.73 7.42 7.28
N SER A 156 7.84 8.08 6.99
CA SER A 156 8.01 8.85 5.76
C SER A 156 8.83 8.05 4.75
N PHE A 157 8.67 8.37 3.45
CA PHE A 157 9.54 7.83 2.41
C PHE A 157 11.03 8.10 2.71
N SER A 158 11.33 9.25 3.32
CA SER A 158 12.67 9.60 3.75
C SER A 158 13.21 8.67 4.84
N SER A 159 12.40 8.25 5.82
CA SER A 159 12.82 7.29 6.85
C SER A 159 13.07 5.92 6.24
N LEU A 160 12.18 5.45 5.34
CA LEU A 160 12.35 4.20 4.60
C LEU A 160 13.65 4.19 3.79
N ILE A 161 13.95 5.25 3.05
CA ILE A 161 15.20 5.40 2.30
C ILE A 161 16.41 5.35 3.23
N THR A 162 16.32 5.96 4.41
CA THR A 162 17.37 5.95 5.42
C THR A 162 17.62 4.53 5.95
N ASP A 163 16.58 3.78 6.28
CA ASP A 163 16.69 2.41 6.80
C ASP A 163 17.31 1.46 5.76
N ILE A 164 16.87 1.58 4.51
CA ILE A 164 17.46 0.83 3.38
C ILE A 164 18.95 1.21 3.21
N ALA A 165 19.29 2.51 3.26
CA ALA A 165 20.65 2.98 3.11
C ALA A 165 21.57 2.45 4.23
N ILE A 166 21.10 2.37 5.48
CA ILE A 166 21.85 1.77 6.59
C ILE A 166 22.17 0.30 6.30
N ARG A 167 21.20 -0.48 5.78
CA ARG A 167 21.40 -1.88 5.45
C ARG A 167 22.42 -2.06 4.30
N VAL A 168 22.26 -1.29 3.23
CA VAL A 168 23.21 -1.26 2.10
C VAL A 168 24.62 -0.84 2.55
N GLN A 169 24.73 0.13 3.47
CA GLN A 169 26.00 0.55 4.06
C GLN A 169 26.75 -0.60 4.73
N HIS A 170 26.07 -1.44 5.51
CA HIS A 170 26.72 -2.59 6.16
C HIS A 170 27.28 -3.59 5.15
N LEU A 171 26.52 -3.87 4.09
CA LEU A 171 26.95 -4.74 2.99
C LEU A 171 28.17 -4.15 2.27
N LEU A 172 28.10 -2.87 1.90
CA LEU A 172 29.23 -2.17 1.24
C LEU A 172 30.48 -2.08 2.12
N ALA A 173 30.32 -1.84 3.42
CA ALA A 173 31.46 -1.78 4.34
C ALA A 173 32.21 -3.11 4.39
N SER A 174 31.53 -4.24 4.34
CA SER A 174 32.13 -5.57 4.26
C SER A 174 32.86 -5.78 2.94
N GLU A 175 32.23 -5.43 1.82
CA GLU A 175 32.83 -5.55 0.50
C GLU A 175 34.05 -4.62 0.32
N PHE A 176 34.00 -3.40 0.84
CA PHE A 176 35.11 -2.45 0.82
C PHE A 176 36.32 -2.98 1.59
N ARG A 177 36.09 -3.57 2.78
CA ARG A 177 37.19 -4.26 3.52
C ARG A 177 37.82 -5.37 2.69
N ARG A 178 37.00 -6.21 2.05
CA ARG A 178 37.48 -7.31 1.20
C ARG A 178 38.32 -6.81 0.01
N ARG A 179 37.93 -5.68 -0.59
CA ARG A 179 38.61 -5.05 -1.73
C ARG A 179 39.75 -4.08 -1.33
N LYS A 180 40.05 -3.95 -0.05
CA LYS A 180 41.06 -3.02 0.49
C LYS A 180 40.70 -1.54 0.18
N LEU A 181 39.43 -1.22 0.02
CA LEU A 181 38.89 0.14 -0.07
C LEU A 181 38.60 0.66 1.35
N ASN A 182 38.45 1.99 1.48
CA ASN A 182 38.14 2.61 2.77
C ASN A 182 36.70 2.34 3.20
N PRO A 183 36.40 1.51 4.23
CA PRO A 183 35.03 1.20 4.63
C PRO A 183 34.26 2.40 5.24
N LYS A 184 34.97 3.48 5.65
CA LYS A 184 34.32 4.71 6.11
C LYS A 184 33.58 5.47 5.02
N LEU A 185 33.79 5.13 3.75
CA LEU A 185 33.07 5.69 2.61
C LEU A 185 31.81 4.90 2.26
N ALA A 186 31.57 3.75 2.87
CA ALA A 186 30.37 2.94 2.61
C ALA A 186 29.04 3.72 2.79
N PRO A 187 28.87 4.61 3.78
CA PRO A 187 27.65 5.43 3.90
C PRO A 187 27.40 6.30 2.66
N LEU A 188 28.44 6.94 2.12
CA LEU A 188 28.33 7.78 0.94
C LEU A 188 27.86 6.98 -0.27
N TYR A 189 28.47 5.82 -0.53
CA TYR A 189 28.09 4.97 -1.66
C TYR A 189 26.71 4.34 -1.47
N ALA A 190 26.31 4.01 -0.24
CA ALA A 190 24.98 3.55 0.06
C ALA A 190 23.92 4.60 -0.31
N GLN A 191 24.13 5.86 0.07
CA GLN A 191 23.24 6.97 -0.30
C GLN A 191 23.16 7.16 -1.81
N MET A 192 24.27 7.10 -2.52
CA MET A 192 24.30 7.21 -3.99
C MET A 192 23.49 6.08 -4.63
N LEU A 193 23.68 4.82 -4.22
CA LEU A 193 22.99 3.68 -4.80
C LEU A 193 21.49 3.71 -4.51
N VAL A 194 21.10 3.93 -3.27
CA VAL A 194 19.70 3.95 -2.86
C VAL A 194 18.98 5.12 -3.51
N GLY A 195 19.60 6.31 -3.52
CA GLY A 195 19.05 7.49 -4.18
C GLY A 195 18.85 7.28 -5.69
N MET A 196 19.83 6.67 -6.37
CA MET A 196 19.74 6.36 -7.79
C MET A 196 18.55 5.45 -8.08
N VAL A 197 18.40 4.36 -7.34
CA VAL A 197 17.32 3.38 -7.55
C VAL A 197 15.96 4.00 -7.19
N ALA A 198 15.86 4.70 -6.05
CA ALA A 198 14.62 5.31 -5.59
C ALA A 198 14.10 6.41 -6.53
N LEU A 199 14.97 7.33 -6.95
CA LEU A 199 14.59 8.41 -7.86
C LEU A 199 14.26 7.91 -9.26
N THR A 200 14.98 6.89 -9.75
CA THR A 200 14.61 6.22 -10.99
C THR A 200 13.25 5.54 -10.90
N GLY A 201 12.95 4.89 -9.77
CA GLY A 201 11.64 4.31 -9.51
C GLY A 201 10.51 5.35 -9.51
N GLN A 202 10.72 6.51 -8.89
CA GLN A 202 9.75 7.62 -8.93
C GLN A 202 9.49 8.12 -10.36
N TRP A 203 10.54 8.35 -11.11
CA TRP A 203 10.42 8.75 -12.51
C TRP A 203 9.69 7.68 -13.34
N TRP A 204 10.03 6.41 -13.15
CA TRP A 204 9.42 5.30 -13.88
C TRP A 204 7.96 5.08 -13.52
N LEU A 205 7.53 5.42 -12.30
CA LEU A 205 6.12 5.39 -11.89
C LEU A 205 5.22 6.17 -12.87
N GLU A 206 5.71 7.30 -13.37
CA GLU A 206 4.96 8.18 -14.27
C GLU A 206 5.06 7.73 -15.73
N THR A 207 6.25 7.36 -16.17
CA THR A 207 6.54 7.09 -17.58
C THR A 207 6.19 5.68 -18.03
N ARG A 208 6.42 4.70 -17.16
CA ARG A 208 6.23 3.25 -17.44
C ARG A 208 7.00 2.75 -18.67
N LYS A 209 7.96 3.52 -19.12
CA LYS A 209 8.86 3.21 -20.27
C LYS A 209 10.27 3.70 -19.95
N PRO A 210 11.31 2.94 -20.34
CA PRO A 210 11.29 1.58 -20.93
C PRO A 210 10.62 0.52 -20.02
N SER A 211 10.68 -0.77 -20.39
CA SER A 211 10.19 -1.85 -19.53
C SER A 211 10.94 -1.91 -18.18
N LYS A 212 10.34 -2.48 -17.15
CA LYS A 212 11.01 -2.60 -15.84
C LYS A 212 12.34 -3.35 -15.91
N ASP A 213 12.38 -4.42 -16.71
CA ASP A 213 13.60 -5.23 -16.86
C ASP A 213 14.72 -4.43 -17.53
N GLU A 214 14.39 -3.62 -18.52
CA GLU A 214 15.34 -2.73 -19.19
C GLU A 214 15.84 -1.62 -18.25
N VAL A 215 14.95 -1.01 -17.46
CA VAL A 215 15.34 -0.02 -16.45
C VAL A 215 16.24 -0.65 -15.39
N ALA A 216 15.89 -1.83 -14.88
CA ALA A 216 16.71 -2.56 -13.90
C ALA A 216 18.09 -2.89 -14.49
N ALA A 217 18.15 -3.39 -15.74
CA ALA A 217 19.41 -3.70 -16.40
C ALA A 217 20.33 -2.47 -16.52
N HIS A 218 19.79 -1.32 -16.88
CA HIS A 218 20.57 -0.07 -16.97
C HIS A 218 21.03 0.43 -15.59
N LEU A 219 20.18 0.36 -14.56
CA LEU A 219 20.55 0.68 -13.17
C LEU A 219 21.71 -0.20 -12.70
N VAL A 220 21.59 -1.51 -12.90
CA VAL A 220 22.62 -2.48 -12.50
C VAL A 220 23.91 -2.25 -13.30
N ASN A 221 23.81 -2.03 -14.60
CA ASN A 221 24.98 -1.77 -15.43
C ASN A 221 25.76 -0.53 -14.97
N LEU A 222 25.07 0.57 -14.69
CA LEU A 222 25.69 1.80 -14.21
C LEU A 222 26.33 1.61 -12.82
N ALA A 223 25.55 1.06 -11.86
CA ALA A 223 26.02 0.89 -10.50
C ALA A 223 27.18 -0.13 -10.41
N TRP A 224 27.03 -1.27 -11.05
CA TRP A 224 28.04 -2.34 -10.99
C TRP A 224 29.36 -1.95 -11.63
N ASN A 225 29.33 -1.36 -12.82
CA ASN A 225 30.55 -0.93 -13.51
C ASN A 225 31.21 0.25 -12.80
N GLY A 226 30.44 1.19 -12.24
CA GLY A 226 30.97 2.24 -11.38
C GLY A 226 31.65 1.68 -10.13
N LEU A 227 31.00 0.76 -9.40
CA LEU A 227 31.60 0.13 -8.21
C LEU A 227 32.79 -0.77 -8.50
N ALA A 228 32.84 -1.39 -9.68
CA ALA A 228 33.97 -2.26 -10.07
C ALA A 228 35.25 -1.45 -10.29
N GLY A 229 35.13 -0.23 -10.80
CA GLY A 229 36.24 0.64 -11.13
C GLY A 229 36.54 1.74 -10.10
N LEU A 230 36.12 1.58 -8.83
CA LEU A 230 36.37 2.58 -7.79
C LEU A 230 37.86 2.83 -7.57
N GLU A 231 38.26 4.09 -7.66
CA GLU A 231 39.58 4.56 -7.28
C GLU A 231 39.70 4.62 -5.75
N THR A 232 40.87 4.26 -5.21
CA THR A 232 41.15 4.32 -3.75
C THR A 232 41.19 5.76 -3.23
N LYS A 233 41.59 6.71 -4.09
CA LYS A 233 41.69 8.14 -3.79
C LYS A 233 41.24 8.96 -5.00
N PRO A 234 39.92 9.05 -5.23
CA PRO A 234 39.40 9.82 -6.36
C PRO A 234 39.70 11.30 -6.17
N THR A 235 40.12 11.96 -7.23
CA THR A 235 40.43 13.39 -7.25
C THR A 235 39.64 14.11 -8.33
N LEU A 236 39.37 15.40 -8.10
CA LEU A 236 38.71 16.26 -9.10
C LEU A 236 39.79 16.78 -10.07
N ARG A 237 39.65 16.44 -11.34
CA ARG A 237 40.57 16.94 -12.41
C ARG A 237 40.46 18.45 -12.67
N THR A 238 39.38 19.09 -12.23
CA THR A 238 39.11 20.51 -12.38
C THR A 238 39.62 21.38 -11.23
N LYS A 239 40.12 20.78 -10.13
CA LYS A 239 40.76 21.54 -9.08
C LYS A 239 42.23 21.71 -9.44
N PRO A 240 42.77 22.99 -9.54
CA PRO A 240 44.20 23.20 -9.59
C PRO A 240 44.83 22.65 -8.31
N GLU A 241 46.00 22.04 -8.43
CA GLU A 241 46.80 21.56 -7.30
C GLU A 241 47.18 22.71 -6.34
#